data_8f8c55b165890000ddf6bb35eabd6d56
#
_entry.id   8f8c55b165890000ddf6bb35eabd6d56
#
_cell.length_a   1.000
_cell.length_b   1.000
_cell.length_c   1.000
_cell.angle_alpha   90.00
_cell.angle_beta   90.00
_cell.angle_gamma   90.00
#
_symmetry.space_group_name_H-M   'P 1'
#
loop_
_entity.id
_entity.type
_entity.pdbx_description
1 polymer ?
#
loop_
_entity_poly.entity_id
_entity_poly.type
_entity_poly.pdbx_seq_one_letter_code
_entity_poly.pdbx_strand_id
1 'polypeptide(L)'
;MDFQTKVELPAGLPPVSHAERILLMGSCFAENMGRLLAENKFRVDMNPFGILYNPLSVSTALVEILKGKVYQEKDLFLYKECWHSPMHHGLFSASSPEEVLEKINTRLSQAHRSVHELDWLMLTFGTAYVYEQKE
;
A
#
# COMPACT_ATOMS: atom_id res chain seq x y z
N MET A 1 -25.37 -17.61 -25.18
CA MET A 1 -23.99 -17.77 -24.64
C MET A 1 -23.82 -16.76 -23.53
N ASP A 2 -23.58 -17.23 -22.34
CA ASP A 2 -23.45 -16.36 -21.17
C ASP A 2 -21.98 -15.95 -21.07
N PHE A 3 -21.65 -14.68 -21.31
CA PHE A 3 -20.28 -14.15 -21.24
C PHE A 3 -19.87 -13.70 -19.83
N GLN A 4 -20.71 -14.00 -18.84
CA GLN A 4 -20.45 -13.64 -17.45
C GLN A 4 -20.32 -14.89 -16.58
N THR A 5 -19.23 -15.00 -15.84
CA THR A 5 -19.12 -15.97 -14.75
C THR A 5 -19.84 -15.42 -13.54
N LYS A 6 -20.90 -16.10 -13.11
CA LYS A 6 -21.58 -15.74 -11.86
C LYS A 6 -20.68 -16.08 -10.68
N VAL A 7 -20.35 -15.09 -9.86
CA VAL A 7 -19.64 -15.28 -8.60
C VAL A 7 -20.69 -15.32 -7.50
N GLU A 8 -20.79 -16.46 -6.81
CA GLU A 8 -21.63 -16.58 -5.62
C GLU A 8 -20.91 -15.97 -4.43
N LEU A 9 -21.50 -14.95 -3.84
CA LEU A 9 -20.99 -14.35 -2.62
C LEU A 9 -21.38 -15.21 -1.41
N PRO A 10 -20.46 -15.46 -0.46
CA PRO A 10 -20.80 -16.14 0.77
C PRO A 10 -21.94 -15.43 1.51
N ALA A 11 -22.90 -16.18 2.01
CA ALA A 11 -23.97 -15.63 2.82
C ALA A 11 -23.40 -15.10 4.15
N GLY A 12 -23.90 -13.94 4.62
CA GLY A 12 -23.55 -13.42 5.94
C GLY A 12 -22.28 -12.57 5.98
N LEU A 13 -21.74 -12.13 4.84
CA LEU A 13 -20.66 -11.13 4.84
C LEU A 13 -21.18 -9.82 5.46
N PRO A 14 -20.47 -9.25 6.44
CA PRO A 14 -20.87 -7.97 7.02
C PRO A 14 -20.73 -6.86 5.98
N PRO A 15 -21.70 -5.93 5.90
CA PRO A 15 -21.59 -4.76 5.04
C PRO A 15 -20.52 -3.81 5.57
N VAL A 16 -19.76 -3.21 4.67
CA VAL A 16 -18.80 -2.14 5.01
C VAL A 16 -19.56 -0.81 5.07
N SER A 17 -19.43 -0.11 6.18
CA SER A 17 -20.09 1.17 6.43
C SER A 17 -19.19 2.35 6.05
N HIS A 18 -19.79 3.48 5.63
CA HIS A 18 -19.08 4.75 5.40
C HIS A 18 -18.42 5.34 6.65
N ALA A 19 -18.86 4.93 7.85
CA ALA A 19 -18.24 5.35 9.11
C ALA A 19 -16.93 4.61 9.41
N GLU A 20 -16.78 3.43 8.85
CA GLU A 20 -15.63 2.54 9.07
C GLU A 20 -14.40 2.97 8.26
N ARG A 21 -13.22 2.68 8.80
CA ARG A 21 -11.93 2.99 8.18
C ARG A 21 -11.36 1.75 7.49
N ILE A 22 -10.96 1.92 6.25
CA ILE A 22 -10.46 0.85 5.39
C ILE A 22 -9.01 1.18 5.01
N LEU A 23 -8.13 0.18 5.11
CA LEU A 23 -6.83 0.20 4.47
C LEU A 23 -6.80 -0.87 3.38
N LEU A 24 -6.56 -0.45 2.15
CA LEU A 24 -6.30 -1.34 1.02
C LEU A 24 -4.80 -1.35 0.71
N MET A 25 -4.23 -2.54 0.61
CA MET A 25 -2.82 -2.69 0.20
C MET A 25 -2.68 -3.82 -0.80
N GLY A 26 -1.77 -3.64 -1.76
CA GLY A 26 -1.38 -4.67 -2.71
C GLY A 26 -1.25 -4.15 -4.14
N SER A 27 -1.87 -4.88 -5.06
CA SER A 27 -1.73 -4.66 -6.50
C SER A 27 -2.48 -3.41 -7.01
N CYS A 28 -2.38 -3.16 -8.32
CA CYS A 28 -3.15 -2.11 -8.97
C CYS A 28 -4.67 -2.27 -8.80
N PHE A 29 -5.17 -3.49 -8.53
CA PHE A 29 -6.57 -3.70 -8.18
C PHE A 29 -6.92 -2.98 -6.87
N ALA A 30 -6.08 -3.10 -5.82
CA ALA A 30 -6.28 -2.38 -4.56
C ALA A 30 -6.28 -0.86 -4.77
N GLU A 31 -5.38 -0.36 -5.62
CA GLU A 31 -5.33 1.06 -5.98
C GLU A 31 -6.63 1.54 -6.65
N ASN A 32 -7.10 0.80 -7.65
CA ASN A 32 -8.32 1.15 -8.38
C ASN A 32 -9.58 1.05 -7.51
N MET A 33 -9.68 -0.01 -6.71
CA MET A 33 -10.81 -0.19 -5.78
C MET A 33 -10.80 0.87 -4.68
N GLY A 34 -9.62 1.19 -4.14
CA GLY A 34 -9.47 2.24 -3.14
C GLY A 34 -9.92 3.60 -3.65
N ARG A 35 -9.52 3.95 -4.88
CA ARG A 35 -9.96 5.19 -5.53
C ARG A 35 -11.49 5.22 -5.71
N LEU A 36 -12.08 4.13 -6.19
CA LEU A 36 -13.53 4.03 -6.39
C LEU A 36 -14.29 4.17 -5.06
N LEU A 37 -13.80 3.55 -3.99
CA LEU A 37 -14.37 3.69 -2.65
C LEU A 37 -14.25 5.13 -2.13
N ALA A 38 -13.11 5.78 -2.33
CA ALA A 38 -12.91 7.18 -1.94
C ALA A 38 -13.85 8.13 -2.69
N GLU A 39 -14.05 7.93 -4.00
CA GLU A 39 -15.01 8.68 -4.83
C GLU A 39 -16.44 8.51 -4.30
N ASN A 40 -16.77 7.33 -3.76
CA ASN A 40 -18.04 7.03 -3.13
C ASN A 40 -18.09 7.38 -1.63
N LYS A 41 -17.16 8.20 -1.14
CA LYS A 41 -17.13 8.78 0.22
C LYS A 41 -16.86 7.79 1.36
N PHE A 42 -16.32 6.61 1.06
CA PHE A 42 -15.78 5.73 2.09
C PHE A 42 -14.48 6.30 2.67
N ARG A 43 -14.21 6.00 3.92
CA ARG A 43 -12.97 6.38 4.61
C ARG A 43 -11.89 5.35 4.29
N VAL A 44 -11.24 5.53 3.15
CA VAL A 44 -10.25 4.59 2.65
C VAL A 44 -8.87 5.23 2.59
N ASP A 45 -7.87 4.49 3.03
CA ASP A 45 -6.46 4.69 2.74
C ASP A 45 -5.98 3.56 1.83
N MET A 46 -5.06 3.85 0.91
CA MET A 46 -4.61 2.88 -0.06
C MET A 46 -3.11 2.98 -0.31
N ASN A 47 -2.46 1.83 -0.39
CA ASN A 47 -1.08 1.65 -0.81
C ASN A 47 -0.08 2.70 -0.25
N PRO A 48 0.15 2.77 1.08
CA PRO A 48 1.09 3.72 1.67
C PRO A 48 2.52 3.65 1.14
N PHE A 49 2.93 2.51 0.62
CA PHE A 49 4.23 2.26 -0.04
C PHE A 49 4.16 2.36 -1.57
N GLY A 50 2.97 2.65 -2.11
CA GLY A 50 2.64 2.42 -3.51
C GLY A 50 2.25 0.96 -3.76
N ILE A 51 2.09 0.59 -5.03
CA ILE A 51 1.65 -0.75 -5.42
C ILE A 51 2.70 -1.79 -5.04
N LEU A 52 2.25 -2.85 -4.34
CA LEU A 52 3.04 -4.01 -3.95
C LEU A 52 2.33 -5.28 -4.41
N TYR A 53 3.04 -6.21 -5.03
CA TYR A 53 2.41 -7.38 -5.67
C TYR A 53 2.53 -8.67 -4.87
N ASN A 54 3.53 -8.81 -4.02
CA ASN A 54 3.80 -10.07 -3.32
C ASN A 54 3.51 -9.99 -1.82
N PRO A 55 3.13 -11.13 -1.19
CA PRO A 55 2.79 -11.16 0.23
C PRO A 55 3.92 -10.72 1.16
N LEU A 56 5.17 -11.01 0.81
CA LEU A 56 6.33 -10.64 1.65
C LEU A 56 6.50 -9.13 1.72
N SER A 57 6.45 -8.43 0.59
CA SER A 57 6.53 -6.97 0.55
C SER A 57 5.36 -6.32 1.27
N VAL A 58 4.14 -6.83 1.10
CA VAL A 58 2.95 -6.31 1.82
C VAL A 58 3.08 -6.53 3.32
N SER A 59 3.53 -7.71 3.75
CA SER A 59 3.77 -8.02 5.16
C SER A 59 4.83 -7.10 5.78
N THR A 60 5.96 -6.91 5.09
CA THR A 60 7.02 -6.01 5.54
C THR A 60 6.50 -4.57 5.68
N ALA A 61 5.78 -4.08 4.69
CA ALA A 61 5.18 -2.75 4.71
C ALA A 61 4.20 -2.56 5.88
N LEU A 62 3.34 -3.56 6.15
CA LEU A 62 2.43 -3.51 7.31
C LEU A 62 3.18 -3.46 8.64
N VAL A 63 4.23 -4.26 8.80
CA VAL A 63 5.06 -4.25 10.01
C VAL A 63 5.74 -2.90 10.20
N GLU A 64 6.25 -2.29 9.14
CA GLU A 64 6.88 -0.96 9.19
C GLU A 64 5.87 0.14 9.54
N ILE A 65 4.66 0.08 8.99
CA ILE A 65 3.57 1.00 9.36
C ILE A 65 3.23 0.86 10.85
N LEU A 66 3.03 -0.37 11.32
CA LEU A 66 2.69 -0.65 12.73
C LEU A 66 3.77 -0.17 13.70
N LYS A 67 5.04 -0.32 13.32
CA LYS A 67 6.19 0.14 14.13
C LYS A 67 6.44 1.65 14.04
N GLY A 68 5.79 2.35 13.13
CA GLY A 68 6.06 3.77 12.89
C GLY A 68 7.48 4.02 12.41
N LYS A 69 7.98 3.19 11.48
CA LYS A 69 9.34 3.32 10.93
C LYS A 69 9.55 4.70 10.31
N VAL A 70 10.71 5.29 10.61
CA VAL A 70 11.20 6.52 9.98
C VAL A 70 12.40 6.15 9.10
N TYR A 71 12.28 6.42 7.81
CA TYR A 71 13.33 6.18 6.82
C TYR A 71 14.42 7.24 6.92
N GLN A 72 15.66 6.82 6.67
CA GLN A 72 16.87 7.64 6.67
C GLN A 72 17.58 7.47 5.33
N GLU A 73 18.54 8.35 5.03
CA GLU A 73 19.30 8.33 3.77
C GLU A 73 19.96 6.97 3.49
N LYS A 74 20.45 6.30 4.54
CA LYS A 74 21.04 4.95 4.44
C LYS A 74 20.07 3.86 3.94
N ASP A 75 18.75 4.11 4.03
CA ASP A 75 17.70 3.20 3.53
C ASP A 75 17.40 3.43 2.04
N LEU A 76 18.05 4.41 1.42
CA LEU A 76 17.88 4.78 0.02
C LEU A 76 19.08 4.36 -0.82
N PHE A 77 18.87 4.30 -2.13
CA PHE A 77 19.96 4.11 -3.09
C PHE A 77 19.83 5.05 -4.28
N LEU A 78 20.96 5.41 -4.87
CA LEU A 78 21.03 6.26 -6.07
C LEU A 78 21.08 5.37 -7.32
N TYR A 79 20.19 5.62 -8.27
CA TYR A 79 20.20 4.98 -9.57
C TYR A 79 19.75 5.96 -10.64
N LYS A 80 20.54 6.10 -11.72
CA LYS A 80 20.27 7.02 -12.85
C LYS A 80 19.87 8.43 -12.40
N GLU A 81 20.69 9.02 -11.54
CA GLU A 81 20.52 10.40 -11.03
C GLU A 81 19.26 10.62 -10.17
N CYS A 82 18.54 9.56 -9.81
CA CYS A 82 17.40 9.61 -8.92
C CYS A 82 17.63 8.74 -7.68
N TRP A 83 17.16 9.23 -6.56
CA TRP A 83 17.13 8.49 -5.28
C TRP A 83 15.87 7.64 -5.20
N HIS A 84 16.03 6.42 -4.71
CA HIS A 84 14.98 5.42 -4.63
C HIS A 84 14.99 4.72 -3.28
N SER A 85 13.83 4.21 -2.88
CA SER A 85 13.71 3.26 -1.78
C SER A 85 13.43 1.86 -2.34
N PRO A 86 14.10 0.81 -1.87
CA PRO A 86 13.83 -0.56 -2.33
C PRO A 86 12.45 -1.07 -1.93
N MET A 87 11.81 -0.44 -0.94
CA MET A 87 10.49 -0.83 -0.42
C MET A 87 9.32 -0.07 -1.03
N HIS A 88 9.58 1.07 -1.69
CA HIS A 88 8.54 1.97 -2.19
C HIS A 88 8.46 1.96 -3.71
N HIS A 89 7.26 2.17 -4.22
CA HIS A 89 7.05 2.37 -5.66
C HIS A 89 7.81 3.60 -6.16
N GLY A 90 8.20 3.60 -7.44
CA GLY A 90 8.93 4.69 -8.09
C GLY A 90 8.29 6.08 -7.99
N LEU A 91 7.02 6.18 -7.63
CA LEU A 91 6.33 7.45 -7.35
C LEU A 91 6.97 8.25 -6.20
N PHE A 92 7.69 7.58 -5.30
CA PHE A 92 8.41 8.21 -4.19
C PHE A 92 9.81 8.67 -4.57
N SER A 93 10.31 8.27 -5.73
CA SER A 93 11.65 8.62 -6.20
C SER A 93 11.76 10.11 -6.55
N ALA A 94 12.93 10.69 -6.33
CA ALA A 94 13.22 12.09 -6.60
C ALA A 94 14.70 12.33 -6.87
N SER A 95 15.06 13.55 -7.28
CA SER A 95 16.44 13.95 -7.55
C SER A 95 17.30 14.16 -6.31
N SER A 96 16.67 14.32 -5.13
CA SER A 96 17.38 14.47 -3.85
C SER A 96 16.88 13.47 -2.80
N PRO A 97 17.74 13.02 -1.89
CA PRO A 97 17.34 12.10 -0.83
C PRO A 97 16.37 12.76 0.16
N GLU A 98 16.50 14.05 0.42
CA GLU A 98 15.62 14.80 1.30
C GLU A 98 14.17 14.78 0.80
N GLU A 99 13.97 14.97 -0.51
CA GLU A 99 12.63 14.95 -1.12
C GLU A 99 12.01 13.55 -1.02
N VAL A 100 12.79 12.50 -1.26
CA VAL A 100 12.34 11.11 -1.11
C VAL A 100 11.93 10.84 0.33
N LEU A 101 12.78 11.22 1.29
CA LEU A 101 12.53 11.00 2.71
C LEU A 101 11.30 11.77 3.21
N GLU A 102 11.11 13.01 2.74
CA GLU A 102 9.93 13.81 3.07
C GLU A 102 8.64 13.10 2.59
N LYS A 103 8.60 12.68 1.32
CA LYS A 103 7.45 11.96 0.76
C LYS A 103 7.15 10.68 1.53
N ILE A 104 8.16 9.85 1.76
CA ILE A 104 8.02 8.55 2.43
C ILE A 104 7.58 8.75 3.88
N ASN A 105 8.31 9.54 4.66
CA ASN A 105 8.07 9.67 6.09
C ASN A 105 6.74 10.38 6.39
N THR A 106 6.36 11.36 5.59
CA THR A 106 5.05 12.00 5.70
C THR A 106 3.93 10.98 5.45
N ARG A 107 4.05 10.19 4.39
CA ARG A 107 3.05 9.18 4.04
C ARG A 107 2.95 8.07 5.08
N LEU A 108 4.08 7.57 5.57
CA LEU A 108 4.12 6.53 6.60
C LEU A 108 3.60 7.02 7.95
N SER A 109 3.92 8.26 8.33
CA SER A 109 3.36 8.87 9.55
C SER A 109 1.84 8.96 9.51
N GLN A 110 1.26 9.28 8.36
CA GLN A 110 -0.19 9.29 8.17
C GLN A 110 -0.77 7.87 8.31
N ALA A 111 -0.18 6.88 7.63
CA ALA A 111 -0.60 5.49 7.69
C ALA A 111 -0.47 4.91 9.12
N HIS A 112 0.62 5.21 9.81
CA HIS A 112 0.83 4.79 11.20
C HIS A 112 -0.26 5.30 12.15
N ARG A 113 -0.65 6.55 12.02
CA ARG A 113 -1.76 7.10 12.83
C ARG A 113 -3.09 6.42 12.51
N SER A 114 -3.35 6.16 11.24
CA SER A 114 -4.62 5.59 10.78
C SER A 114 -4.78 4.12 11.10
N VAL A 115 -3.69 3.34 11.12
CA VAL A 115 -3.75 1.88 11.27
C VAL A 115 -4.29 1.45 12.63
N HIS A 116 -4.13 2.27 13.67
CA HIS A 116 -4.62 1.98 15.02
C HIS A 116 -6.13 2.17 15.19
N GLU A 117 -6.78 2.81 14.22
CA GLU A 117 -8.23 3.04 14.19
C GLU A 117 -8.89 2.32 13.02
N LEU A 118 -8.25 1.27 12.51
CA LEU A 118 -8.68 0.56 11.32
C LEU A 118 -9.77 -0.45 11.65
N ASP A 119 -10.85 -0.44 10.88
CA ASP A 119 -11.93 -1.43 10.95
C ASP A 119 -11.72 -2.57 9.93
N TRP A 120 -11.18 -2.24 8.75
CA TRP A 120 -10.98 -3.18 7.66
C TRP A 120 -9.59 -3.10 7.08
N LEU A 121 -8.93 -4.25 6.98
CA LEU A 121 -7.70 -4.44 6.21
C LEU A 121 -8.01 -5.34 5.02
N MET A 122 -7.88 -4.80 3.81
CA MET A 122 -8.11 -5.51 2.56
C MET A 122 -6.80 -5.66 1.80
N LEU A 123 -6.37 -6.89 1.57
CA LEU A 123 -5.12 -7.21 0.91
C LEU A 123 -5.36 -7.88 -0.43
N THR A 124 -4.61 -7.47 -1.46
CA THR A 124 -4.62 -8.11 -2.78
C THR A 124 -3.21 -8.48 -3.19
N PHE A 125 -3.04 -9.70 -3.68
CA PHE A 125 -1.75 -10.23 -4.12
C PHE A 125 -1.79 -10.52 -5.61
N GLY A 126 -0.75 -10.11 -6.31
CA GLY A 126 -0.63 -10.32 -7.76
C GLY A 126 0.36 -11.43 -8.12
N THR A 127 1.30 -11.74 -7.25
CA THR A 127 2.35 -12.75 -7.48
C THR A 127 2.96 -13.23 -6.17
N ALA A 128 3.55 -14.44 -6.21
CA ALA A 128 4.39 -14.96 -5.14
C ALA A 128 5.89 -14.68 -5.36
N TYR A 129 6.28 -14.14 -6.52
CA TYR A 129 7.67 -13.80 -6.80
C TYR A 129 8.12 -12.58 -5.99
N VAL A 130 9.34 -12.67 -5.47
CA VAL A 130 9.99 -11.60 -4.69
C VAL A 130 11.29 -11.18 -5.37
N TYR A 131 11.68 -9.93 -5.16
CA TYR A 131 13.00 -9.44 -5.55
C TYR A 131 13.97 -9.70 -4.41
N GLU A 132 15.10 -10.29 -4.72
CA GLU A 132 16.22 -10.48 -3.78
C GLU A 132 17.37 -9.55 -4.18
N GLN A 133 17.96 -8.90 -3.18
CA GLN A 133 19.18 -8.14 -3.39
C GLN A 133 20.33 -9.12 -3.55
N LYS A 134 21.02 -9.08 -4.69
CA LYS A 134 22.26 -9.86 -4.88
C LYS A 134 23.38 -9.18 -4.08
N GLU A 135 24.11 -10.00 -3.32
CA GLU A 135 25.35 -9.59 -2.66
C GLU A 135 26.43 -9.24 -3.70
#